data_24e17bd1028826f84bef19b82e684111
#
_entry.id   24e17bd1028826f84bef19b82e684111
#
_cell.length_a   1.000
_cell.length_b   1.000
_cell.length_c   1.000
_cell.angle_alpha   90.00
_cell.angle_beta   90.00
_cell.angle_gamma   90.00
#
_symmetry.space_group_name_H-M   'P 1'
#
loop_
_entity.id
_entity.type
_entity.pdbx_description
1 polymer ?
#
loop_
_entity_poly.entity_id
_entity_poly.type
_entity_poly.pdbx_seq_one_letter_code
_entity_poly.pdbx_strand_id
1 'polypeptide(L)'
;MFKPNIQTMFIDLNNKHFNGEIPDMPVVWNSRMTTTAGRCHYRRTFGNLTPFKIDMSEQLFRSLDFDISKVERTLIHEMVHAFLCHKYNEKGHTARFQRMMTEITGEHKNHRCHSYDTTGLQRKQTKKVKAECQRCGQVFWKARMPKHAAYSTYRHQGCGGSIVFSRVEEGPDSVKIF
;
A
#
# COMPACT_ATOMS: atom_id res chain seq x y z
N MET A 1 -10.67 23.14 6.56
CA MET A 1 -10.68 21.67 6.33
C MET A 1 -10.44 20.98 7.67
N PHE A 2 -11.42 20.23 8.15
CA PHE A 2 -11.33 19.54 9.44
C PHE A 2 -10.72 18.17 9.24
N LYS A 3 -9.57 17.91 9.88
CA LYS A 3 -8.89 16.61 9.85
C LYS A 3 -9.36 15.79 11.05
N PRO A 4 -10.05 14.65 10.84
CA PRO A 4 -10.61 13.88 11.94
C PRO A 4 -9.53 13.22 12.80
N ASN A 5 -9.85 13.02 14.08
CA ASN A 5 -9.04 12.20 14.99
C ASN A 5 -9.34 10.72 14.72
N ILE A 6 -8.50 10.08 13.92
CA ILE A 6 -8.69 8.68 13.53
C ILE A 6 -8.42 7.68 14.67
N GLN A 7 -7.66 8.07 15.70
CA GLN A 7 -7.47 7.21 16.87
C GLN A 7 -8.76 7.11 17.69
N THR A 8 -9.44 8.22 17.93
CA THR A 8 -10.77 8.22 18.59
C THR A 8 -11.77 7.43 17.75
N MET A 9 -11.82 7.69 16.44
CA MET A 9 -12.69 6.94 15.51
C MET A 9 -12.43 5.43 15.56
N PHE A 10 -11.17 5.00 15.66
CA PHE A 10 -10.81 3.59 15.80
C PHE A 10 -11.42 2.98 17.08
N ILE A 11 -11.31 3.68 18.22
CA ILE A 11 -11.86 3.20 19.50
C ILE A 11 -13.39 3.03 19.39
N ASP A 12 -14.07 4.04 18.86
CA ASP A 12 -15.53 4.01 18.70
C ASP A 12 -15.98 2.88 17.77
N LEU A 13 -15.32 2.73 16.64
CA LEU A 13 -15.61 1.66 15.66
C LEU A 13 -15.25 0.28 16.18
N ASN A 14 -14.19 0.15 16.99
CA ASN A 14 -13.81 -1.12 17.62
C ASN A 14 -14.92 -1.58 18.59
N ASN A 15 -15.40 -0.69 19.42
CA ASN A 15 -16.52 -0.98 20.32
C ASN A 15 -17.81 -1.32 19.55
N LYS A 16 -18.12 -0.55 18.52
CA LYS A 16 -19.36 -0.67 17.74
C LYS A 16 -19.45 -1.96 16.91
N HIS A 17 -18.37 -2.34 16.24
CA HIS A 17 -18.39 -3.41 15.22
C HIS A 17 -17.57 -4.65 15.60
N PHE A 18 -16.69 -4.55 16.57
CA PHE A 18 -15.76 -5.63 16.94
C PHE A 18 -15.79 -5.97 18.43
N ASN A 19 -16.76 -5.42 19.19
CA ASN A 19 -16.91 -5.63 20.64
C ASN A 19 -15.63 -5.31 21.46
N GLY A 20 -14.80 -4.39 20.97
CA GLY A 20 -13.52 -4.05 21.58
C GLY A 20 -12.42 -5.12 21.41
N GLU A 21 -12.64 -6.15 20.57
CA GLU A 21 -11.72 -7.28 20.45
C GLU A 21 -10.44 -6.97 19.63
N ILE A 22 -10.38 -5.87 18.88
CA ILE A 22 -9.14 -5.48 18.20
C ILE A 22 -8.19 -4.91 19.26
N PRO A 23 -6.95 -5.44 19.39
CA PRO A 23 -5.98 -4.91 20.32
C PRO A 23 -5.73 -3.42 20.13
N ASP A 24 -5.46 -2.71 21.24
CA ASP A 24 -5.05 -1.31 21.14
C ASP A 24 -3.77 -1.16 20.33
N MET A 25 -3.80 -0.24 19.38
CA MET A 25 -2.68 0.05 18.50
C MET A 25 -2.76 1.46 17.94
N PRO A 26 -1.62 2.07 17.58
CA PRO A 26 -1.61 3.39 16.95
C PRO A 26 -2.28 3.37 15.59
N VAL A 27 -3.20 4.31 15.39
CA VAL A 27 -3.81 4.63 14.09
C VAL A 27 -3.39 6.04 13.71
N VAL A 28 -2.61 6.18 12.63
CA VAL A 28 -1.96 7.45 12.30
C VAL A 28 -2.16 7.87 10.86
N TRP A 29 -2.18 9.17 10.65
CA TRP A 29 -2.08 9.76 9.33
C TRP A 29 -0.65 9.63 8.80
N ASN A 30 -0.50 9.06 7.60
CA ASN A 30 0.79 8.88 6.95
C ASN A 30 0.88 9.77 5.70
N SER A 31 1.68 10.84 5.79
CA SER A 31 1.90 11.78 4.69
C SER A 31 2.70 11.23 3.52
N ARG A 32 3.30 10.04 3.68
CA ARG A 32 4.08 9.39 2.61
C ARG A 32 3.24 8.46 1.74
N MET A 33 2.05 8.08 2.19
CA MET A 33 1.12 7.27 1.40
C MET A 33 0.39 8.14 0.38
N THR A 34 0.35 7.70 -0.88
CA THR A 34 -0.23 8.47 -1.98
C THR A 34 -1.32 7.74 -2.75
N THR A 35 -1.12 6.46 -3.07
CA THR A 35 -2.03 5.66 -3.90
C THR A 35 -2.75 4.56 -3.13
N THR A 36 -2.37 4.31 -1.89
CA THR A 36 -3.00 3.35 -0.99
C THR A 36 -3.75 4.13 0.10
N ALA A 37 -5.04 3.90 0.27
CA ALA A 37 -5.87 4.66 1.21
C ALA A 37 -5.58 4.34 2.68
N GLY A 38 -5.44 3.05 3.00
CA GLY A 38 -5.09 2.56 4.33
C GLY A 38 -4.11 1.41 4.27
N ARG A 39 -3.54 1.05 5.41
CA ARG A 39 -2.69 -0.14 5.56
C ARG A 39 -2.69 -0.61 7.00
N CYS A 40 -3.11 -1.85 7.23
CA CYS A 40 -2.87 -2.56 8.48
C CYS A 40 -1.48 -3.20 8.46
N HIS A 41 -0.66 -2.89 9.47
CA HIS A 41 0.65 -3.49 9.68
C HIS A 41 0.56 -4.63 10.68
N TYR A 42 1.18 -5.75 10.34
CA TYR A 42 1.30 -6.89 11.23
C TYR A 42 2.71 -7.47 11.19
N ARG A 43 3.09 -8.09 12.28
CA ARG A 43 4.31 -8.90 12.40
C ARG A 43 3.97 -10.36 12.59
N ARG A 44 4.86 -11.24 12.20
CA ARG A 44 4.74 -12.68 12.45
C ARG A 44 5.76 -13.08 13.49
N THR A 45 5.27 -13.68 14.58
CA THR A 45 6.12 -14.18 15.67
C THR A 45 5.68 -15.62 15.98
N PHE A 46 6.58 -16.57 15.86
CA PHE A 46 6.29 -18.00 16.06
C PHE A 46 5.05 -18.50 15.30
N GLY A 47 4.90 -18.07 14.04
CA GLY A 47 3.75 -18.45 13.20
C GLY A 47 2.50 -17.61 13.38
N ASN A 48 2.36 -16.88 14.49
CA ASN A 48 1.20 -16.04 14.77
C ASN A 48 1.33 -14.64 14.17
N LEU A 49 0.25 -14.15 13.61
CA LEU A 49 0.14 -12.78 13.12
C LEU A 49 -0.38 -11.86 14.22
N THR A 50 0.30 -10.75 14.44
CA THR A 50 -0.10 -9.73 15.41
C THR A 50 -0.18 -8.39 14.74
N PRO A 51 -1.36 -7.76 14.64
CA PRO A 51 -1.49 -6.40 14.14
C PRO A 51 -0.86 -5.44 15.16
N PHE A 52 -0.22 -4.36 14.69
CA PHE A 52 0.44 -3.44 15.61
C PHE A 52 0.32 -1.96 15.22
N LYS A 53 -0.25 -1.66 14.06
CA LYS A 53 -0.42 -0.28 13.58
C LYS A 53 -1.34 -0.22 12.37
N ILE A 54 -2.12 0.85 12.27
CA ILE A 54 -2.84 1.22 11.05
C ILE A 54 -2.34 2.58 10.54
N ASP A 55 -1.96 2.65 9.28
CA ASP A 55 -1.66 3.89 8.57
C ASP A 55 -2.83 4.27 7.65
N MET A 56 -3.24 5.54 7.71
CA MET A 56 -4.22 6.14 6.79
C MET A 56 -3.54 7.19 5.92
N SER A 57 -3.82 7.24 4.62
CA SER A 57 -3.19 8.17 3.70
C SER A 57 -3.64 9.61 3.94
N GLU A 58 -2.78 10.44 4.50
CA GLU A 58 -3.10 11.85 4.68
C GLU A 58 -3.27 12.58 3.34
N GLN A 59 -2.43 12.27 2.35
CA GLN A 59 -2.47 12.96 1.05
C GLN A 59 -3.75 12.63 0.28
N LEU A 60 -4.14 11.35 0.24
CA LEU A 60 -5.36 10.93 -0.43
C LEU A 60 -6.60 11.54 0.24
N PHE A 61 -6.69 11.47 1.57
CA PHE A 61 -7.86 12.00 2.26
C PHE A 61 -7.91 13.53 2.26
N ARG A 62 -6.77 14.19 2.18
CA ARG A 62 -6.71 15.63 1.95
C ARG A 62 -7.31 16.02 0.58
N SER A 63 -7.03 15.26 -0.49
CA SER A 63 -7.63 15.49 -1.82
C SER A 63 -9.14 15.17 -1.87
N LEU A 64 -9.65 14.47 -0.87
CA LEU A 64 -11.07 14.15 -0.67
C LEU A 64 -11.72 14.99 0.45
N ASP A 65 -11.10 16.11 0.82
CA ASP A 65 -11.56 17.03 1.87
C ASP A 65 -11.80 16.35 3.24
N PHE A 66 -11.08 15.27 3.51
CA PHE A 66 -11.29 14.41 4.69
C PHE A 66 -12.74 13.96 4.88
N ASP A 67 -13.42 13.64 3.77
CA ASP A 67 -14.77 13.07 3.79
C ASP A 67 -14.88 11.96 4.82
N ILE A 68 -15.65 12.21 5.87
CA ILE A 68 -15.73 11.33 7.06
C ILE A 68 -16.21 9.95 6.67
N SER A 69 -17.15 9.81 5.75
CA SER A 69 -17.69 8.51 5.33
C SER A 69 -16.61 7.66 4.63
N LYS A 70 -15.76 8.29 3.82
CA LYS A 70 -14.65 7.60 3.15
C LYS A 70 -13.52 7.25 4.12
N VAL A 71 -13.23 8.13 5.08
CA VAL A 71 -12.25 7.87 6.16
C VAL A 71 -12.72 6.68 6.99
N GLU A 72 -13.95 6.74 7.51
CA GLU A 72 -14.54 5.68 8.33
C GLU A 72 -14.54 4.34 7.60
N ARG A 73 -15.02 4.32 6.37
CA ARG A 73 -15.05 3.12 5.55
C ARG A 73 -13.67 2.49 5.33
N THR A 74 -12.67 3.31 5.05
CA THR A 74 -11.29 2.82 4.87
C THR A 74 -10.72 2.33 6.20
N LEU A 75 -11.00 3.03 7.29
CA LEU A 75 -10.57 2.60 8.62
C LEU A 75 -11.21 1.26 8.99
N ILE A 76 -12.50 1.05 8.78
CA ILE A 76 -13.19 -0.24 8.96
C ILE A 76 -12.49 -1.34 8.15
N HIS A 77 -12.12 -1.08 6.88
CA HIS A 77 -11.39 -2.03 6.05
C HIS A 77 -10.09 -2.51 6.71
N GLU A 78 -9.28 -1.57 7.21
CA GLU A 78 -8.01 -1.91 7.89
C GLU A 78 -8.25 -2.57 9.26
N MET A 79 -9.35 -2.22 9.94
CA MET A 79 -9.75 -2.85 11.19
C MET A 79 -10.20 -4.30 10.99
N VAL A 80 -10.92 -4.61 9.91
CA VAL A 80 -11.24 -6.01 9.55
C VAL A 80 -9.96 -6.80 9.33
N HIS A 81 -8.95 -6.24 8.64
CA HIS A 81 -7.64 -6.88 8.52
C HIS A 81 -6.99 -7.12 9.90
N ALA A 82 -7.04 -6.14 10.79
CA ALA A 82 -6.47 -6.26 12.14
C ALA A 82 -7.20 -7.35 12.96
N PHE A 83 -8.52 -7.38 12.91
CA PHE A 83 -9.35 -8.36 13.61
C PHE A 83 -9.07 -9.79 13.13
N LEU A 84 -9.07 -10.01 11.81
CA LEU A 84 -8.82 -11.33 11.22
C LEU A 84 -7.38 -11.80 11.48
N CYS A 85 -6.44 -10.88 11.44
CA CYS A 85 -5.05 -11.14 11.80
C CYS A 85 -4.94 -11.60 13.25
N HIS A 86 -5.56 -10.87 14.18
CA HIS A 86 -5.49 -11.15 15.62
C HIS A 86 -6.23 -12.43 16.01
N LYS A 87 -7.49 -12.57 15.56
CA LYS A 87 -8.39 -13.63 16.04
C LYS A 87 -8.22 -14.94 15.28
N TYR A 88 -7.90 -14.88 13.99
CA TYR A 88 -7.91 -16.06 13.10
C TYR A 88 -6.54 -16.32 12.42
N ASN A 89 -5.51 -15.56 12.75
CA ASN A 89 -4.20 -15.67 12.10
C ASN A 89 -4.27 -15.55 10.56
N GLU A 90 -5.24 -14.78 10.07
CA GLU A 90 -5.63 -14.69 8.67
C GLU A 90 -5.24 -13.32 8.09
N LYS A 91 -4.81 -13.29 6.84
CA LYS A 91 -4.44 -12.06 6.12
C LYS A 91 -5.04 -12.02 4.72
N GLY A 92 -5.13 -10.81 4.17
CA GLY A 92 -5.64 -10.59 2.81
C GLY A 92 -7.17 -10.50 2.78
N HIS A 93 -7.72 -10.50 1.58
CA HIS A 93 -9.14 -10.27 1.33
C HIS A 93 -9.87 -11.61 1.12
N THR A 94 -9.82 -12.46 2.13
CA THR A 94 -10.42 -13.81 2.12
C THR A 94 -11.96 -13.77 2.07
N ALA A 95 -12.60 -14.91 1.92
CA ALA A 95 -14.07 -14.99 1.95
C ALA A 95 -14.63 -14.47 3.29
N ARG A 96 -13.92 -14.70 4.42
CA ARG A 96 -14.31 -14.17 5.72
C ARG A 96 -14.21 -12.64 5.75
N PHE A 97 -13.14 -12.08 5.20
CA PHE A 97 -12.97 -10.64 5.06
C PHE A 97 -14.15 -10.02 4.28
N GLN A 98 -14.50 -10.60 3.12
CA GLN A 98 -15.58 -10.10 2.28
C GLN A 98 -16.93 -10.12 3.02
N ARG A 99 -17.24 -11.20 3.73
CA ARG A 99 -18.47 -11.30 4.53
C ARG A 99 -18.52 -10.24 5.63
N MET A 100 -17.47 -10.10 6.42
CA MET A 100 -17.41 -9.08 7.48
C MET A 100 -17.56 -7.67 6.94
N MET A 101 -16.88 -7.35 5.85
CA MET A 101 -17.05 -6.04 5.22
C MET A 101 -18.49 -5.81 4.75
N THR A 102 -19.13 -6.81 4.14
CA THR A 102 -20.54 -6.73 3.71
C THR A 102 -21.47 -6.55 4.92
N GLU A 103 -21.27 -7.30 6.00
CA GLU A 103 -22.07 -7.20 7.23
C GLU A 103 -21.96 -5.82 7.88
N ILE A 104 -20.75 -5.25 7.95
CA ILE A 104 -20.52 -3.96 8.60
C ILE A 104 -20.98 -2.79 7.71
N THR A 105 -20.73 -2.85 6.41
CA THR A 105 -21.00 -1.72 5.50
C THR A 105 -22.36 -1.80 4.80
N GLY A 106 -23.02 -2.96 4.79
CA GLY A 106 -24.24 -3.22 4.02
C GLY A 106 -24.03 -3.29 2.51
N GLU A 107 -22.77 -3.21 2.03
CA GLU A 107 -22.47 -3.16 0.61
C GLU A 107 -22.11 -4.54 0.06
N HIS A 108 -22.88 -5.02 -0.91
CA HIS A 108 -22.60 -6.28 -1.62
C HIS A 108 -21.69 -6.05 -2.83
N LYS A 109 -20.38 -5.93 -2.57
CA LYS A 109 -19.37 -5.75 -3.62
C LYS A 109 -18.04 -6.40 -3.23
N ASN A 110 -17.11 -6.44 -4.19
CA ASN A 110 -15.74 -6.82 -3.88
C ASN A 110 -15.03 -5.70 -3.10
N HIS A 111 -14.67 -5.97 -1.85
CA HIS A 111 -14.02 -5.02 -0.93
C HIS A 111 -12.49 -5.02 -1.04
N ARG A 112 -11.92 -5.55 -2.13
CA ARG A 112 -10.47 -5.70 -2.27
C ARG A 112 -9.73 -4.37 -2.41
N CYS A 113 -10.30 -3.42 -3.13
CA CYS A 113 -9.68 -2.14 -3.45
C CYS A 113 -10.65 -0.98 -3.21
N HIS A 114 -10.13 0.19 -2.87
CA HIS A 114 -10.90 1.43 -2.93
C HIS A 114 -11.00 1.91 -4.38
N SER A 115 -12.07 2.67 -4.68
CA SER A 115 -12.31 3.32 -5.99
C SER A 115 -11.99 4.81 -5.97
N TYR A 116 -11.15 5.28 -5.02
CA TYR A 116 -10.80 6.69 -4.93
C TYR A 116 -9.87 7.09 -6.06
N ASP A 117 -10.09 8.28 -6.62
CA ASP A 117 -9.19 8.87 -7.59
C ASP A 117 -7.85 9.23 -6.91
N THR A 118 -6.78 8.67 -7.44
CA THR A 118 -5.40 8.93 -7.00
C THR A 118 -4.59 9.70 -8.04
N THR A 119 -5.25 10.22 -9.07
CA THR A 119 -4.63 11.02 -10.13
C THR A 119 -3.90 12.21 -9.53
N GLY A 120 -2.67 12.44 -9.94
CA GLY A 120 -1.84 13.52 -9.41
C GLY A 120 -1.17 13.25 -8.06
N LEU A 121 -1.58 12.22 -7.30
CA LEU A 121 -0.94 11.85 -6.03
C LEU A 121 0.26 10.93 -6.20
N GLN A 122 0.44 10.34 -7.36
CA GLN A 122 1.54 9.43 -7.63
C GLN A 122 2.87 10.18 -7.62
N ARG A 123 3.83 9.65 -6.85
CA ARG A 123 5.20 10.18 -6.88
C ARG A 123 5.83 9.89 -8.23
N LYS A 124 6.38 10.90 -8.88
CA LYS A 124 7.24 10.70 -10.05
C LYS A 124 8.42 9.82 -9.62
N GLN A 125 8.52 8.63 -10.20
CA GLN A 125 9.68 7.76 -9.96
C GLN A 125 10.80 8.18 -10.91
N THR A 126 11.89 8.67 -10.34
CA THR A 126 13.10 8.94 -11.13
C THR A 126 13.75 7.61 -11.49
N LYS A 127 13.81 7.29 -12.76
CA LYS A 127 14.44 6.06 -13.26
C LYS A 127 15.94 6.31 -13.42
N LYS A 128 16.73 6.02 -12.38
CA LYS A 128 18.20 6.27 -12.33
C LYS A 128 19.04 5.01 -12.57
N VAL A 129 18.44 3.91 -12.96
CA VAL A 129 19.16 2.66 -13.27
C VAL A 129 18.96 2.32 -14.73
N LYS A 130 20.04 2.38 -15.49
CA LYS A 130 20.13 1.88 -16.87
C LYS A 130 20.38 0.37 -16.80
N ALA A 131 19.59 -0.40 -17.52
CA ALA A 131 19.77 -1.84 -17.74
C ALA A 131 19.97 -2.04 -19.24
N GLU A 132 21.14 -2.54 -19.66
CA GLU A 132 21.51 -2.69 -21.06
C GLU A 132 21.81 -4.15 -21.39
N CYS A 133 21.19 -4.64 -22.46
CA CYS A 133 21.45 -5.96 -22.96
C CYS A 133 22.76 -5.97 -23.76
N GLN A 134 23.71 -6.81 -23.35
CA GLN A 134 25.03 -6.91 -23.98
C GLN A 134 25.00 -7.59 -25.37
N ARG A 135 23.88 -8.23 -25.74
CA ARG A 135 23.76 -8.90 -27.03
C ARG A 135 23.08 -8.04 -28.10
N CYS A 136 21.98 -7.36 -27.74
CA CYS A 136 21.19 -6.60 -28.73
C CYS A 136 21.19 -5.07 -28.46
N GLY A 137 21.90 -4.60 -27.42
CA GLY A 137 22.00 -3.18 -27.10
C GLY A 137 20.72 -2.54 -26.54
N GLN A 138 19.63 -3.31 -26.38
CA GLN A 138 18.37 -2.75 -25.89
C GLN A 138 18.52 -2.22 -24.47
N VAL A 139 18.04 -1.00 -24.24
CA VAL A 139 18.13 -0.29 -22.96
C VAL A 139 16.76 -0.27 -22.30
N PHE A 140 16.77 -0.59 -21.00
CA PHE A 140 15.62 -0.50 -20.12
C PHE A 140 15.94 0.41 -18.95
N TRP A 141 14.94 1.11 -18.44
CA TRP A 141 15.11 2.01 -17.30
C TRP A 141 14.36 1.51 -16.08
N LYS A 142 15.04 1.49 -14.92
CA LYS A 142 14.47 1.06 -13.64
C LYS A 142 14.69 2.13 -12.57
N ALA A 143 13.75 2.21 -11.63
CA ALA A 143 13.86 3.13 -10.48
C ALA A 143 14.87 2.64 -9.43
N ARG A 144 15.09 1.31 -9.36
CA ARG A 144 15.96 0.68 -8.33
C ARG A 144 16.87 -0.36 -8.97
N MET A 145 18.09 -0.45 -8.43
CA MET A 145 19.01 -1.54 -8.70
C MET A 145 18.40 -2.87 -8.22
N PRO A 146 18.38 -3.93 -9.04
CA PRO A 146 17.97 -5.24 -8.57
C PRO A 146 18.86 -5.73 -7.43
N LYS A 147 18.29 -6.41 -6.43
CA LYS A 147 19.03 -6.87 -5.24
C LYS A 147 20.27 -7.71 -5.54
N HIS A 148 20.21 -8.52 -6.59
CA HIS A 148 21.28 -9.44 -7.00
C HIS A 148 21.94 -9.04 -8.32
N ALA A 149 21.91 -7.74 -8.68
CA ALA A 149 22.49 -7.26 -9.94
C ALA A 149 23.98 -7.59 -10.12
N ALA A 150 24.71 -7.70 -9.00
CA ALA A 150 26.15 -8.02 -9.04
C ALA A 150 26.43 -9.54 -9.16
N TYR A 151 25.49 -10.41 -8.78
CA TYR A 151 25.71 -11.85 -8.67
C TYR A 151 24.79 -12.70 -9.56
N SER A 152 23.70 -12.13 -10.06
CA SER A 152 22.71 -12.84 -10.87
C SER A 152 22.83 -12.44 -12.33
N THR A 153 22.86 -13.44 -13.21
CA THR A 153 22.82 -13.23 -14.64
C THR A 153 21.38 -12.95 -15.07
N TYR A 154 21.01 -11.70 -15.12
CA TYR A 154 19.74 -11.30 -15.73
C TYR A 154 19.83 -11.46 -17.24
N ARG A 155 18.82 -12.07 -17.84
CA ARG A 155 18.73 -12.30 -19.27
C ARG A 155 17.63 -11.44 -19.89
N HIS A 156 17.91 -10.92 -21.08
CA HIS A 156 16.91 -10.26 -21.89
C HIS A 156 15.99 -11.30 -22.54
N GLN A 157 14.68 -11.22 -22.27
CA GLN A 157 13.71 -12.21 -22.74
C GLN A 157 13.65 -12.33 -24.27
N GLY A 158 13.88 -11.22 -25.00
CA GLY A 158 13.81 -11.21 -26.46
C GLY A 158 14.99 -11.89 -27.17
N CYS A 159 16.20 -11.88 -26.57
CA CYS A 159 17.40 -12.41 -27.25
C CYS A 159 18.29 -13.29 -26.38
N GLY A 160 17.94 -13.50 -25.10
CA GLY A 160 18.73 -14.28 -24.16
C GLY A 160 20.07 -13.64 -23.71
N GLY A 161 20.39 -12.42 -24.17
CA GLY A 161 21.62 -11.73 -23.83
C GLY A 161 21.68 -11.30 -22.37
N SER A 162 22.90 -11.21 -21.81
CA SER A 162 23.12 -10.75 -20.44
C SER A 162 22.73 -9.29 -20.29
N ILE A 163 22.14 -8.92 -19.15
CA ILE A 163 21.77 -7.53 -18.83
C ILE A 163 22.76 -6.99 -17.80
N VAL A 164 23.38 -5.85 -18.13
CA VAL A 164 24.24 -5.10 -17.22
C VAL A 164 23.47 -3.90 -16.67
N PHE A 165 23.62 -3.65 -15.38
CA PHE A 165 22.96 -2.54 -14.67
C PHE A 165 23.98 -1.50 -14.27
N SER A 166 23.70 -0.23 -14.55
CA SER A 166 24.50 0.92 -14.12
C SER A 166 23.60 1.99 -13.50
N ARG A 167 24.12 2.72 -12.50
CA ARG A 167 23.46 3.94 -12.01
C ARG A 167 23.89 5.11 -12.89
N VAL A 168 22.92 5.97 -13.19
CA VAL A 168 23.17 7.23 -13.91
C VAL A 168 22.64 8.39 -13.07
N GLU A 169 23.33 9.51 -13.11
CA GLU A 169 22.93 10.71 -12.37
C GLU A 169 21.66 11.31 -12.95
N GLU A 170 21.51 11.28 -14.26
CA GLU A 170 20.33 11.75 -14.99
C GLU A 170 19.68 10.60 -15.76
N GLY A 171 18.39 10.36 -15.48
CA GLY A 171 17.58 9.39 -16.20
C GLY A 171 16.82 10.03 -17.37
N PRO A 172 16.11 9.27 -18.19
CA PRO A 172 15.37 9.76 -19.36
C PRO A 172 14.29 10.81 -19.04
N ASP A 173 13.86 10.88 -17.77
CA ASP A 173 12.82 11.82 -17.31
C ASP A 173 13.43 13.18 -16.80
N SER A 174 14.74 13.36 -16.90
CA SER A 174 15.46 14.58 -16.44
C SER A 174 15.64 15.64 -17.52
N VAL A 175 15.03 15.48 -18.68
CA VAL A 175 15.03 16.53 -19.72
C VAL A 175 14.23 17.73 -19.19
N LYS A 176 14.94 18.74 -18.72
CA LYS A 176 14.36 20.06 -18.47
C LYS A 176 13.90 20.61 -19.83
N ILE A 177 12.60 20.77 -19.99
CA ILE A 177 12.05 21.58 -21.07
C ILE A 177 12.41 23.03 -20.70
N PHE A 178 13.30 23.64 -21.47
CA PHE A 178 13.59 25.06 -21.43
C PHE A 178 12.46 25.84 -22.06
#